data_a129fdd743d433c79c5d59d4b3d6b033
#
_entry.id   a129fdd743d433c79c5d59d4b3d6b033
#
_cell.length_a   1.000
_cell.length_b   1.000
_cell.length_c   1.000
_cell.angle_alpha   90.00
_cell.angle_beta   90.00
_cell.angle_gamma   90.00
#
_symmetry.space_group_name_H-M   'P 1'
#
loop_
_entity.id
_entity.type
_entity.pdbx_description
1 polymer ?
#
loop_
_entity_poly.entity_id
_entity_poly.type
_entity_poly.pdbx_seq_one_letter_code
_entity_poly.pdbx_strand_id
1 'polypeptide(L)'
;VTGVQTCALPIYYQSDTLRTLCQLLSVNLFFASATIVPGALFYRNKEFKFIAIRSFVIQISAGAAAVTAALCGAGLYALIINPIASSVLIFVISFQRYPQRLRFTLGLTVLRKIFSYSAYQFLFNVINYFSRNLDKLLIGKYMSMSDLGYYEKSYRLMMLPLQNITQVITPVMHPIFSDFQNDKGKLLSSYERIVRF
;
A
#
# COMPACT_ATOMS: atom_id res chain seq x y z
N VAL A 1 -0.42 4.55 5.81
CA VAL A 1 -1.26 3.64 6.62
C VAL A 1 -0.38 2.60 7.32
N THR A 2 0.53 1.96 6.61
CA THR A 2 1.43 0.92 7.17
C THR A 2 2.36 1.43 8.28
N GLY A 3 2.82 2.68 8.23
CA GLY A 3 3.76 3.22 9.21
C GLY A 3 3.19 3.41 10.62
N VAL A 4 1.92 3.83 10.73
CA VAL A 4 1.25 3.99 12.04
C VAL A 4 0.98 2.63 12.68
N GLN A 5 0.63 1.62 11.87
CA GLN A 5 0.45 0.26 12.34
C GLN A 5 1.74 -0.32 12.93
N THR A 6 2.88 -0.06 12.29
CA THR A 6 4.17 -0.64 12.69
C THR A 6 4.69 -0.11 14.02
N CYS A 7 4.39 1.13 14.39
CA CYS A 7 4.93 1.73 15.62
C CYS A 7 3.96 1.68 16.81
N ALA A 8 2.65 1.85 16.59
CA ALA A 8 1.68 1.95 17.67
C ALA A 8 1.23 0.58 18.24
N LEU A 9 1.11 -0.44 17.39
CA LEU A 9 0.63 -1.77 17.78
C LEU A 9 1.51 -2.50 18.81
N PRO A 10 2.87 -2.54 18.71
CA PRO A 10 3.69 -3.22 19.70
C PRO A 10 3.62 -2.61 21.09
N ILE A 11 3.50 -1.27 21.15
CA ILE A 11 3.36 -0.56 22.43
C ILE A 11 2.02 -0.88 23.07
N TYR A 12 0.97 -0.99 22.26
CA TYR A 12 -0.38 -1.26 22.72
C TYR A 12 -0.59 -2.71 23.22
N TYR A 13 0.04 -3.69 22.56
CA TYR A 13 -0.09 -5.12 22.88
C TYR A 13 1.03 -5.68 23.76
N GLN A 14 2.05 -4.89 24.12
CA GLN A 14 3.17 -5.25 25.00
C GLN A 14 3.86 -6.60 24.65
N SER A 15 4.04 -6.88 23.37
CA SER A 15 4.65 -8.11 22.86
C SER A 15 6.03 -7.84 22.25
N ASP A 16 7.08 -8.45 22.82
CA ASP A 16 8.46 -8.30 22.33
C ASP A 16 8.66 -8.85 20.91
N THR A 17 7.97 -9.93 20.59
CA THR A 17 8.00 -10.50 19.23
C THR A 17 7.45 -9.50 18.19
N LEU A 18 6.32 -8.84 18.51
CA LEU A 18 5.75 -7.80 17.67
C LEU A 18 6.71 -6.60 17.51
N ARG A 19 7.43 -6.23 18.56
CA ARG A 19 8.41 -5.14 18.50
C ARG A 19 9.51 -5.41 17.48
N THR A 20 10.11 -6.59 17.52
CA THR A 20 11.16 -7.00 16.57
C THR A 20 10.64 -7.07 15.12
N LEU A 21 9.44 -7.65 14.93
CA LEU A 21 8.80 -7.73 13.61
C LEU A 21 8.51 -6.34 13.04
N CYS A 22 8.05 -5.41 13.86
CA CYS A 22 7.77 -4.04 13.44
C CYS A 22 9.04 -3.24 13.10
N GLN A 23 10.13 -3.45 13.82
CA GLN A 23 11.43 -2.83 13.49
C GLN A 23 11.92 -3.29 12.13
N LEU A 24 11.84 -4.60 11.84
CA LEU A 24 12.21 -5.14 10.53
C LEU A 24 11.30 -4.60 9.41
N LEU A 25 10.00 -4.49 9.66
CA LEU A 25 9.06 -3.91 8.70
C LEU A 25 9.27 -2.41 8.46
N SER A 26 9.93 -1.69 9.38
CA SER A 26 10.24 -0.27 9.15
C SER A 26 11.21 -0.06 7.98
N VAL A 27 12.08 -1.03 7.71
CA VAL A 27 12.95 -1.03 6.52
C VAL A 27 12.12 -0.99 5.23
N ASN A 28 10.97 -1.67 5.21
CA ASN A 28 10.04 -1.66 4.10
C ASN A 28 9.53 -0.25 3.76
N LEU A 29 9.34 0.61 4.77
CA LEU A 29 8.90 2.00 4.57
C LEU A 29 9.90 2.82 3.75
N PHE A 30 11.20 2.58 3.95
CA PHE A 30 12.23 3.27 3.19
C PHE A 30 12.14 2.92 1.69
N PHE A 31 12.09 1.64 1.34
CA PHE A 31 11.96 1.20 -0.04
C PHE A 31 10.63 1.61 -0.65
N ALA A 32 9.53 1.50 0.09
CA ALA A 32 8.21 1.94 -0.36
C ALA A 32 8.18 3.45 -0.66
N SER A 33 8.78 4.28 0.19
CA SER A 33 8.87 5.73 -0.02
C SER A 33 9.69 6.07 -1.26
N ALA A 34 10.82 5.40 -1.47
CA ALA A 34 11.68 5.62 -2.62
C ALA A 34 11.01 5.24 -3.95
N THR A 35 10.05 4.31 -3.93
CA THR A 35 9.31 3.87 -5.13
C THR A 35 8.09 4.72 -5.49
N ILE A 36 7.69 5.70 -4.67
CA ILE A 36 6.51 6.54 -4.92
C ILE A 36 6.65 7.30 -6.24
N VAL A 37 7.79 7.95 -6.47
CA VAL A 37 8.01 8.76 -7.68
C VAL A 37 8.05 7.90 -8.94
N PRO A 38 8.90 6.84 -9.04
CA PRO A 38 8.87 5.94 -10.19
C PRO A 38 7.49 5.30 -10.39
N GLY A 39 6.81 4.93 -9.31
CA GLY A 39 5.45 4.38 -9.36
C GLY A 39 4.46 5.32 -10.04
N ALA A 40 4.45 6.60 -9.67
CA ALA A 40 3.60 7.62 -10.30
C ALA A 40 3.89 7.80 -11.79
N LEU A 41 5.16 7.69 -12.22
CA LEU A 41 5.54 7.78 -13.63
C LEU A 41 4.99 6.62 -14.47
N PHE A 42 4.95 5.39 -13.94
CA PHE A 42 4.32 4.27 -14.64
C PHE A 42 2.83 4.50 -14.90
N TYR A 43 2.09 5.03 -13.91
CA TYR A 43 0.67 5.37 -14.09
C TYR A 43 0.48 6.52 -15.07
N ARG A 44 1.31 7.58 -14.99
CA ARG A 44 1.28 8.71 -15.91
C ARG A 44 1.51 8.28 -17.37
N ASN A 45 2.46 7.37 -17.58
CA ASN A 45 2.81 6.84 -18.90
C ASN A 45 1.88 5.69 -19.34
N LYS A 46 0.88 5.34 -18.51
CA LYS A 46 -0.11 4.27 -18.81
C LYS A 46 0.52 2.90 -19.09
N GLU A 47 1.67 2.61 -18.49
CA GLU A 47 2.38 1.33 -18.63
C GLU A 47 1.72 0.22 -17.79
N PHE A 48 0.41 0.06 -17.87
CA PHE A 48 -0.37 -0.88 -17.04
C PHE A 48 0.05 -2.34 -17.23
N LYS A 49 0.36 -2.72 -18.49
CA LYS A 49 0.85 -4.08 -18.79
C LYS A 49 2.14 -4.39 -18.04
N PHE A 50 3.09 -3.44 -18.04
CA PHE A 50 4.34 -3.59 -17.31
C PHE A 50 4.11 -3.69 -15.81
N ILE A 51 3.26 -2.82 -15.24
CA ILE A 51 2.89 -2.86 -13.82
C ILE A 51 2.32 -4.23 -13.44
N ALA A 52 1.39 -4.75 -14.26
CA ALA A 52 0.75 -6.03 -14.00
C ALA A 52 1.74 -7.20 -14.03
N ILE A 53 2.54 -7.30 -15.08
CA ILE A 53 3.55 -8.38 -15.22
C ILE A 53 4.58 -8.30 -14.10
N ARG A 54 5.13 -7.10 -13.85
CA ARG A 54 6.09 -6.87 -12.76
C ARG A 54 5.52 -7.31 -11.41
N SER A 55 4.31 -6.85 -11.08
CA SER A 55 3.67 -7.18 -9.79
C SER A 55 3.42 -8.67 -9.67
N PHE A 56 2.98 -9.33 -10.74
CA PHE A 56 2.73 -10.77 -10.75
C PHE A 56 4.02 -11.57 -10.51
N VAL A 57 5.09 -11.26 -11.25
CA VAL A 57 6.39 -11.95 -11.11
C VAL A 57 6.97 -11.73 -9.71
N ILE A 58 6.93 -10.48 -9.20
CA ILE A 58 7.43 -10.18 -7.85
C ILE A 58 6.63 -10.91 -6.78
N GLN A 59 5.29 -10.94 -6.90
CA GLN A 59 4.45 -11.60 -5.91
C GLN A 59 4.67 -13.12 -5.86
N ILE A 60 4.87 -13.75 -7.01
CA ILE A 60 5.20 -15.18 -7.07
C ILE A 60 6.59 -15.45 -6.47
N SER A 61 7.61 -14.67 -6.88
CA SER A 61 8.98 -14.90 -6.41
C SER A 61 9.14 -14.62 -4.91
N ALA A 62 8.57 -13.52 -4.41
CA ALA A 62 8.60 -13.18 -2.99
C ALA A 62 7.74 -14.14 -2.15
N GLY A 63 6.60 -14.59 -2.69
CA GLY A 63 5.76 -15.60 -2.05
C GLY A 63 6.46 -16.95 -1.96
N ALA A 64 7.12 -17.40 -3.03
CA ALA A 64 7.90 -18.63 -3.02
C ALA A 64 9.05 -18.55 -2.00
N ALA A 65 9.77 -17.42 -1.93
CA ALA A 65 10.82 -17.20 -0.94
C ALA A 65 10.28 -17.23 0.50
N ALA A 66 9.10 -16.69 0.76
CA ALA A 66 8.48 -16.74 2.08
C ALA A 66 8.06 -18.16 2.46
N VAL A 67 7.50 -18.93 1.52
CA VAL A 67 7.10 -20.34 1.73
C VAL A 67 8.34 -21.20 2.00
N THR A 68 9.39 -21.08 1.21
CA THR A 68 10.64 -21.82 1.43
C THR A 68 11.26 -21.51 2.79
N ALA A 69 11.26 -20.23 3.19
CA ALA A 69 11.74 -19.84 4.52
C ALA A 69 10.88 -20.42 5.65
N ALA A 70 9.56 -20.47 5.47
CA ALA A 70 8.66 -21.11 6.43
C ALA A 70 8.94 -22.61 6.59
N LEU A 71 9.18 -23.31 5.49
CA LEU A 71 9.54 -24.74 5.47
C LEU A 71 10.92 -24.98 6.11
N CYS A 72 11.86 -24.03 6.00
CA CYS A 72 13.15 -24.08 6.66
C CYS A 72 13.09 -23.72 8.18
N GLY A 73 11.90 -23.53 8.74
CA GLY A 73 11.73 -23.31 10.19
C GLY A 73 11.84 -21.84 10.62
N ALA A 74 11.77 -20.86 9.69
CA ALA A 74 11.84 -19.45 10.05
C ALA A 74 10.62 -18.93 10.87
N GLY A 75 9.58 -19.76 11.08
CA GLY A 75 8.42 -19.43 11.88
C GLY A 75 7.75 -18.12 11.47
N LEU A 76 7.49 -17.23 12.44
CA LEU A 76 6.83 -15.93 12.20
C LEU A 76 7.65 -14.98 11.32
N TYR A 77 8.97 -15.14 11.25
CA TYR A 77 9.81 -14.28 10.40
C TYR A 77 9.58 -14.52 8.92
N ALA A 78 9.10 -15.69 8.51
CA ALA A 78 8.71 -15.97 7.11
C ALA A 78 7.64 -14.99 6.58
N LEU A 79 6.76 -14.48 7.46
CA LEU A 79 5.74 -13.49 7.10
C LEU A 79 6.31 -12.13 6.68
N ILE A 80 7.52 -11.80 7.16
CA ILE A 80 8.17 -10.52 6.86
C ILE A 80 8.96 -10.59 5.54
N ILE A 81 9.40 -11.78 5.15
CA ILE A 81 10.20 -11.97 3.93
C ILE A 81 9.43 -11.49 2.70
N ASN A 82 8.15 -11.85 2.58
CA ASN A 82 7.34 -11.43 1.43
C ASN A 82 7.25 -9.90 1.26
N PRO A 83 6.82 -9.09 2.23
CA PRO A 83 6.73 -7.64 2.06
C PRO A 83 8.10 -6.99 1.84
N ILE A 84 9.15 -7.43 2.51
CA ILE A 84 10.50 -6.87 2.34
C ILE A 84 11.05 -7.22 0.95
N ALA A 85 11.02 -8.50 0.56
CA ALA A 85 11.49 -8.94 -0.75
C ALA A 85 10.73 -8.25 -1.89
N SER A 86 9.40 -8.15 -1.77
CA SER A 86 8.58 -7.45 -2.75
C SER A 86 8.98 -5.98 -2.88
N SER A 87 9.19 -5.26 -1.78
CA SER A 87 9.54 -3.84 -1.81
C SER A 87 10.94 -3.59 -2.38
N VAL A 88 11.91 -4.44 -2.04
CA VAL A 88 13.25 -4.36 -2.60
C VAL A 88 13.22 -4.62 -4.10
N LEU A 89 12.51 -5.66 -4.55
CA LEU A 89 12.39 -5.98 -5.98
C LEU A 89 11.67 -4.88 -6.75
N ILE A 90 10.58 -4.34 -6.19
CA ILE A 90 9.88 -3.19 -6.80
C ILE A 90 10.80 -1.99 -6.91
N PHE A 91 11.58 -1.70 -5.87
CA PHE A 91 12.54 -0.61 -5.88
C PHE A 91 13.58 -0.79 -6.98
N VAL A 92 14.26 -1.94 -7.03
CA VAL A 92 15.31 -2.23 -8.02
C VAL A 92 14.77 -2.11 -9.45
N ILE A 93 13.66 -2.79 -9.76
CA ILE A 93 13.08 -2.79 -11.11
C ILE A 93 12.58 -1.39 -11.49
N SER A 94 11.99 -0.65 -10.55
CA SER A 94 11.48 0.70 -10.82
C SER A 94 12.60 1.69 -11.11
N PHE A 95 13.70 1.61 -10.37
CA PHE A 95 14.88 2.46 -10.60
C PHE A 95 15.63 2.11 -11.88
N GLN A 96 15.69 0.84 -12.26
CA GLN A 96 16.28 0.43 -13.54
C GLN A 96 15.49 0.99 -14.74
N ARG A 97 14.14 1.02 -14.64
CA ARG A 97 13.29 1.50 -15.73
C ARG A 97 13.22 3.03 -15.81
N TYR A 98 13.15 3.69 -14.65
CA TYR A 98 13.14 5.15 -14.51
C TYR A 98 14.25 5.58 -13.54
N PRO A 99 15.49 5.72 -14.01
CA PRO A 99 16.59 6.15 -13.14
C PRO A 99 16.33 7.59 -12.67
N GLN A 100 16.06 7.75 -11.40
CA GLN A 100 15.84 9.04 -10.76
C GLN A 100 17.20 9.56 -10.23
N ARG A 101 17.56 10.77 -10.64
CA ARG A 101 18.68 11.49 -10.00
C ARG A 101 18.17 12.05 -8.67
N LEU A 102 18.49 11.39 -7.59
CA LEU A 102 18.18 11.87 -6.24
C LEU A 102 18.96 13.18 -5.99
N ARG A 103 18.33 14.32 -6.24
CA ARG A 103 18.85 15.62 -5.83
C ARG A 103 18.27 15.94 -4.46
N PHE A 104 19.09 15.92 -3.43
CA PHE A 104 18.74 16.38 -2.08
C PHE A 104 18.71 17.92 -2.02
N THR A 105 17.88 18.55 -2.83
CA THR A 105 17.62 19.98 -2.74
C THR A 105 16.33 20.17 -1.94
N LEU A 106 16.45 20.59 -0.69
CA LEU A 106 15.32 21.00 0.14
C LEU A 106 14.78 22.35 -0.39
N GLY A 107 13.96 22.29 -1.41
CA GLY A 107 13.23 23.45 -1.92
C GLY A 107 12.08 23.80 -0.99
N LEU A 108 12.33 24.59 0.07
CA LEU A 108 11.31 25.02 1.03
C LEU A 108 10.09 25.64 0.36
N THR A 109 10.29 26.33 -0.76
CA THR A 109 9.20 26.95 -1.55
C THR A 109 8.26 25.90 -2.16
N VAL A 110 8.82 24.79 -2.66
CA VAL A 110 8.03 23.69 -3.20
C VAL A 110 7.32 22.93 -2.07
N LEU A 111 8.03 22.70 -0.97
CA LEU A 111 7.47 22.05 0.21
C LEU A 111 6.26 22.84 0.75
N ARG A 112 6.36 24.17 0.86
CA ARG A 112 5.27 25.02 1.33
C ARG A 112 4.03 24.96 0.42
N LYS A 113 4.20 24.84 -0.90
CA LYS A 113 3.08 24.73 -1.85
C LYS A 113 2.28 23.44 -1.69
N ILE A 114 2.95 22.33 -1.41
CA ILE A 114 2.31 21.02 -1.29
C ILE A 114 1.96 20.66 0.17
N PHE A 115 2.51 21.42 1.15
CA PHE A 115 2.34 21.10 2.57
C PHE A 115 0.88 21.07 3.00
N SER A 116 0.10 22.08 2.60
CA SER A 116 -1.32 22.17 2.97
C SER A 116 -2.08 20.94 2.48
N TYR A 117 -1.95 20.61 1.17
CA TYR A 117 -2.60 19.42 0.62
C TYR A 117 -2.13 18.13 1.31
N SER A 118 -0.83 17.97 1.51
CA SER A 118 -0.24 16.79 2.14
C SER A 118 -0.68 16.63 3.60
N ALA A 119 -0.79 17.75 4.35
CA ALA A 119 -1.25 17.73 5.73
C ALA A 119 -2.72 17.31 5.84
N TYR A 120 -3.60 17.85 5.00
CA TYR A 120 -5.01 17.43 4.96
C TYR A 120 -5.15 15.98 4.54
N GLN A 121 -4.39 15.54 3.53
CA GLN A 121 -4.40 14.15 3.10
C GLN A 121 -3.88 13.19 4.18
N PHE A 122 -2.83 13.60 4.90
CA PHE A 122 -2.32 12.83 6.04
C PHE A 122 -3.37 12.71 7.14
N LEU A 123 -3.98 13.82 7.55
CA LEU A 123 -5.01 13.82 8.59
C LEU A 123 -6.22 12.98 8.17
N PHE A 124 -6.68 13.11 6.93
CA PHE A 124 -7.74 12.29 6.37
C PHE A 124 -7.40 10.79 6.45
N ASN A 125 -6.17 10.42 6.08
CA ASN A 125 -5.74 9.03 6.12
C ASN A 125 -5.67 8.49 7.56
N VAL A 126 -5.21 9.31 8.51
CA VAL A 126 -5.18 8.94 9.94
C VAL A 126 -6.59 8.70 10.47
N ILE A 127 -7.51 9.65 10.26
CA ILE A 127 -8.90 9.52 10.71
C ILE A 127 -9.56 8.29 10.08
N ASN A 128 -9.42 8.13 8.76
CA ASN A 128 -9.98 6.99 8.04
C ASN A 128 -9.39 5.65 8.51
N TYR A 129 -8.11 5.63 8.86
CA TYR A 129 -7.48 4.44 9.43
C TYR A 129 -8.09 4.06 10.77
N PHE A 130 -8.20 5.01 11.70
CA PHE A 130 -8.82 4.75 13.00
C PHE A 130 -10.29 4.38 12.85
N SER A 131 -11.05 5.08 12.02
CA SER A 131 -12.46 4.77 11.77
C SER A 131 -12.68 3.34 11.27
N ARG A 132 -11.77 2.82 10.43
CA ARG A 132 -11.88 1.47 9.85
C ARG A 132 -11.31 0.35 10.72
N ASN A 133 -10.51 0.67 11.72
CA ASN A 133 -9.81 -0.33 12.52
C ASN A 133 -10.09 -0.20 14.02
N LEU A 134 -10.96 0.74 14.42
CA LEU A 134 -11.30 0.94 15.83
C LEU A 134 -11.95 -0.31 16.43
N ASP A 135 -12.83 -0.97 15.69
CA ASP A 135 -13.45 -2.23 16.03
C ASP A 135 -12.42 -3.33 16.32
N LYS A 136 -11.41 -3.48 15.45
CA LYS A 136 -10.32 -4.45 15.61
C LYS A 136 -9.45 -4.14 16.81
N LEU A 137 -9.17 -2.86 17.07
CA LEU A 137 -8.42 -2.43 18.25
C LEU A 137 -9.17 -2.74 19.55
N LEU A 138 -10.48 -2.51 19.57
CA LEU A 138 -11.31 -2.82 20.74
C LEU A 138 -11.41 -4.33 20.97
N ILE A 139 -11.69 -5.11 19.92
CA ILE A 139 -11.76 -6.57 20.00
C ILE A 139 -10.42 -7.14 20.52
N GLY A 140 -9.29 -6.69 19.94
CA GLY A 140 -7.97 -7.18 20.37
C GLY A 140 -7.57 -6.79 21.80
N LYS A 141 -8.16 -5.72 22.35
CA LYS A 141 -7.89 -5.28 23.72
C LYS A 141 -8.81 -5.90 24.75
N TYR A 142 -10.10 -6.02 24.46
CA TYR A 142 -11.13 -6.42 25.43
C TYR A 142 -11.60 -7.87 25.27
N MET A 143 -11.31 -8.50 24.15
CA MET A 143 -11.59 -9.91 23.87
C MET A 143 -10.28 -10.70 23.71
N SER A 144 -10.36 -11.90 23.15
CA SER A 144 -9.16 -12.72 22.94
C SER A 144 -8.52 -12.46 21.57
N MET A 145 -7.21 -12.80 21.43
CA MET A 145 -6.52 -12.78 20.14
C MET A 145 -7.13 -13.76 19.13
N SER A 146 -7.75 -14.84 19.62
CA SER A 146 -8.50 -15.78 18.79
C SER A 146 -9.73 -15.14 18.16
N ASP A 147 -10.50 -14.38 18.97
CA ASP A 147 -11.70 -13.68 18.49
C ASP A 147 -11.35 -12.61 17.48
N LEU A 148 -10.26 -11.86 17.71
CA LEU A 148 -9.73 -10.92 16.74
C LEU A 148 -9.36 -11.60 15.41
N GLY A 149 -8.76 -12.79 15.49
CA GLY A 149 -8.40 -13.57 14.30
C GLY A 149 -9.63 -14.02 13.49
N TYR A 150 -10.69 -14.47 14.14
CA TYR A 150 -11.95 -14.83 13.47
C TYR A 150 -12.65 -13.61 12.87
N TYR A 151 -12.71 -12.51 13.62
CA TYR A 151 -13.29 -11.26 13.14
C TYR A 151 -12.56 -10.72 11.90
N GLU A 152 -11.22 -10.68 11.92
CA GLU A 152 -10.40 -10.20 10.80
C GLU A 152 -10.60 -11.05 9.54
N LYS A 153 -10.67 -12.38 9.69
CA LYS A 153 -10.94 -13.27 8.55
C LYS A 153 -12.33 -13.04 7.96
N SER A 154 -13.34 -12.93 8.80
CA SER A 154 -14.73 -12.67 8.38
C SER A 154 -14.87 -11.31 7.68
N TYR A 155 -14.26 -10.28 8.25
CA TYR A 155 -14.22 -8.92 7.68
C TYR A 155 -13.51 -8.91 6.33
N ARG A 156 -12.40 -9.61 6.22
CA ARG A 156 -11.63 -9.73 4.96
C ARG A 156 -12.44 -10.43 3.87
N LEU A 157 -13.14 -11.50 4.18
CA LEU A 157 -14.01 -12.18 3.22
C LEU A 157 -15.14 -11.29 2.73
N MET A 158 -15.78 -10.55 3.64
CA MET A 158 -16.83 -9.59 3.30
C MET A 158 -16.32 -8.47 2.36
N MET A 159 -15.09 -7.99 2.58
CA MET A 159 -14.50 -6.91 1.80
C MET A 159 -13.86 -7.34 0.48
N LEU A 160 -13.62 -8.64 0.26
CA LEU A 160 -12.94 -9.15 -0.94
C LEU A 160 -13.60 -8.71 -2.26
N PRO A 161 -14.93 -8.83 -2.46
CA PRO A 161 -15.55 -8.41 -3.72
C PRO A 161 -15.39 -6.92 -3.98
N LEU A 162 -15.64 -6.10 -2.97
CA LEU A 162 -15.57 -4.64 -3.07
C LEU A 162 -14.13 -4.15 -3.34
N GLN A 163 -13.15 -4.71 -2.65
CA GLN A 163 -11.75 -4.34 -2.83
C GLN A 163 -11.22 -4.71 -4.22
N ASN A 164 -11.53 -5.90 -4.71
CA ASN A 164 -11.08 -6.34 -6.04
C ASN A 164 -11.62 -5.43 -7.14
N ILE A 165 -12.89 -5.04 -7.08
CA ILE A 165 -13.50 -4.13 -8.05
C ILE A 165 -12.84 -2.75 -7.96
N THR A 166 -12.77 -2.18 -6.77
CA THR A 166 -12.26 -0.81 -6.56
C THR A 166 -10.77 -0.69 -6.89
N GLN A 167 -9.95 -1.66 -6.50
CA GLN A 167 -8.51 -1.63 -6.73
C GLN A 167 -8.12 -1.81 -8.20
N VAL A 168 -8.97 -2.45 -9.01
CA VAL A 168 -8.73 -2.59 -10.44
C VAL A 168 -9.21 -1.35 -11.20
N ILE A 169 -10.40 -0.86 -10.89
CA ILE A 169 -11.04 0.23 -11.64
C ILE A 169 -10.37 1.58 -11.34
N THR A 170 -10.19 1.92 -10.08
CA THR A 170 -9.74 3.28 -9.68
C THR A 170 -8.39 3.69 -10.28
N PRO A 171 -7.32 2.86 -10.25
CA PRO A 171 -6.03 3.26 -10.81
C PRO A 171 -6.03 3.46 -12.31
N VAL A 172 -6.93 2.77 -13.02
CA VAL A 172 -7.07 2.89 -14.47
C VAL A 172 -7.89 4.12 -14.86
N MET A 173 -8.94 4.40 -14.08
CA MET A 173 -9.84 5.53 -14.34
C MET A 173 -9.20 6.89 -14.11
N HIS A 174 -8.37 7.03 -13.07
CA HIS A 174 -7.72 8.30 -12.76
C HIS A 174 -6.94 8.93 -13.93
N PRO A 175 -6.01 8.21 -14.59
CA PRO A 175 -5.31 8.75 -15.75
C PRO A 175 -6.21 9.03 -16.95
N ILE A 176 -7.25 8.21 -17.16
CA ILE A 176 -8.19 8.41 -18.28
C ILE A 176 -9.02 9.67 -18.07
N PHE A 177 -9.56 9.88 -16.86
CA PHE A 177 -10.32 11.09 -16.56
C PHE A 177 -9.46 12.35 -16.56
N SER A 178 -8.18 12.24 -16.18
CA SER A 178 -7.24 13.34 -16.25
C SER A 178 -7.00 13.82 -17.69
N ASP A 179 -7.00 12.91 -18.67
CA ASP A 179 -6.85 13.30 -20.09
C ASP A 179 -8.07 14.06 -20.62
N PHE A 180 -9.26 13.75 -20.10
CA PHE A 180 -10.51 14.38 -20.52
C PHE A 180 -10.94 15.57 -19.66
N GLN A 181 -10.07 16.06 -18.75
CA GLN A 181 -10.41 17.17 -17.84
C GLN A 181 -10.86 18.45 -18.53
N ASN A 182 -10.43 18.68 -19.79
CA ASN A 182 -10.79 19.85 -20.60
C ASN A 182 -12.01 19.62 -21.52
N ASP A 183 -12.52 18.38 -21.61
CA ASP A 183 -13.68 18.01 -22.43
C ASP A 183 -14.77 17.37 -21.57
N LYS A 184 -15.66 18.23 -21.05
CA LYS A 184 -16.74 17.81 -20.14
C LYS A 184 -17.70 16.80 -20.78
N GLY A 185 -17.90 16.87 -22.12
CA GLY A 185 -18.80 15.95 -22.84
C GLY A 185 -18.24 14.53 -22.86
N LYS A 186 -16.96 14.37 -23.17
CA LYS A 186 -16.29 13.07 -23.15
C LYS A 186 -16.15 12.52 -21.73
N LEU A 187 -15.91 13.40 -20.76
CA LEU A 187 -15.85 13.01 -19.36
C LEU A 187 -17.18 12.42 -18.88
N LEU A 188 -18.29 13.10 -19.20
CA LEU A 188 -19.64 12.65 -18.83
C LEU A 188 -19.98 11.32 -19.50
N SER A 189 -19.77 11.18 -20.80
CA SER A 189 -20.05 9.94 -21.51
C SER A 189 -19.21 8.75 -21.02
N SER A 190 -17.97 8.99 -20.64
CA SER A 190 -17.09 7.97 -20.05
C SER A 190 -17.57 7.56 -18.66
N TYR A 191 -18.00 8.53 -17.84
CA TYR A 191 -18.55 8.25 -16.52
C TYR A 191 -19.86 7.45 -16.60
N GLU A 192 -20.80 7.86 -17.46
CA GLU A 192 -22.07 7.14 -17.66
C GLU A 192 -21.86 5.70 -18.11
N ARG A 193 -20.87 5.46 -18.99
CA ARG A 193 -20.54 4.10 -19.45
C ARG A 193 -20.09 3.20 -18.31
N ILE A 194 -19.34 3.74 -17.34
CA ILE A 194 -18.83 2.98 -16.18
C ILE A 194 -19.96 2.69 -15.19
N VAL A 195 -20.85 3.66 -14.96
CA VAL A 195 -21.95 3.50 -14.00
C VAL A 195 -23.04 2.53 -14.48
N ARG A 196 -23.15 2.34 -15.80
CA ARG A 196 -24.13 1.41 -16.41
C ARG A 196 -23.67 -0.06 -16.40
N PHE A 197 -22.40 -0.33 -16.10
CA PHE A 197 -21.86 -1.69 -15.88
C PHE A 197 -21.88 -2.08 -14.40
#